data_683f9a7425e2c94842c914cea5721b67
#
_entry.id   683f9a7425e2c94842c914cea5721b67
#
_cell.length_a   1.000
_cell.length_b   1.000
_cell.length_c   1.000
_cell.angle_alpha   90.00
_cell.angle_beta   90.00
_cell.angle_gamma   90.00
#
_symmetry.space_group_name_H-M   'P 1'
#
loop_
_entity.id
_entity.type
_entity.pdbx_description
1 polymer ?
#
loop_
_entity_poly.entity_id
_entity_poly.type
_entity_poly.pdbx_seq_one_letter_code
_entity_poly.pdbx_strand_id
1 'polypeptide(L)'
;MALSRIERRRRIHFRIRKHVNGTGEKPRTVVFRSNKQIYVQVVDDEQGKTLCAAASNDKELAAQCKGKNGIEAAAVVGKAIAERCKAKGITTICFDRGGYLFHGRVKSLADAAREGGLVF
;
A
#
# COMPACT_ATOMS: atom_id res chain seq x y z
N MET A 1 25.90 -14.61 11.35
CA MET A 1 24.61 -15.33 11.29
C MET A 1 23.67 -14.64 10.32
N ALA A 2 22.85 -15.43 9.64
CA ALA A 2 21.88 -14.88 8.71
C ALA A 2 20.77 -14.14 9.46
N LEU A 3 20.30 -13.03 8.90
CA LEU A 3 19.18 -12.27 9.43
C LEU A 3 17.87 -13.04 9.22
N SER A 4 16.94 -12.93 10.16
CA SER A 4 15.58 -13.43 9.99
C SER A 4 14.85 -12.64 8.88
N ARG A 5 13.71 -13.19 8.41
CA ARG A 5 12.86 -12.49 7.43
C ARG A 5 12.39 -11.12 7.96
N ILE A 6 12.04 -11.08 9.24
CA ILE A 6 11.57 -9.84 9.89
C ILE A 6 12.70 -8.81 9.95
N GLU A 7 13.90 -9.22 10.32
CA GLU A 7 15.06 -8.34 10.40
C GLU A 7 15.45 -7.78 9.03
N ARG A 8 15.43 -8.63 7.99
CA ARG A 8 15.71 -8.21 6.61
C ARG A 8 14.71 -7.18 6.14
N ARG A 9 13.42 -7.42 6.38
CA ARG A 9 12.35 -6.50 6.00
C ARG A 9 12.47 -5.16 6.72
N ARG A 10 12.81 -5.17 8.02
CA ARG A 10 13.04 -3.95 8.80
C ARG A 10 14.20 -3.14 8.23
N ARG A 11 15.29 -3.78 7.85
CA ARG A 11 16.44 -3.12 7.23
C ARG A 11 16.09 -2.49 5.89
N ILE A 12 15.36 -3.20 5.05
CA ILE A 12 14.92 -2.71 3.75
C ILE A 12 13.98 -1.53 3.95
N HIS A 13 13.01 -1.65 4.85
CA HIS A 13 12.06 -0.58 5.16
C HIS A 13 12.78 0.66 5.71
N PHE A 14 13.74 0.48 6.59
CA PHE A 14 14.56 1.58 7.12
C PHE A 14 15.28 2.33 6.01
N ARG A 15 15.87 1.64 5.04
CA ARG A 15 16.51 2.26 3.89
C ARG A 15 15.52 3.02 3.01
N ILE A 16 14.36 2.45 2.76
CA ILE A 16 13.28 3.09 1.99
C ILE A 16 12.87 4.39 2.68
N ARG A 17 12.67 4.35 3.99
CA ARG A 17 12.23 5.51 4.79
C ARG A 17 13.22 6.66 4.83
N LYS A 18 14.47 6.45 4.50
CA LYS A 18 15.44 7.52 4.34
C LYS A 18 15.14 8.42 3.12
N HIS A 19 14.48 7.86 2.11
CA HIS A 19 14.18 8.54 0.85
C HIS A 19 12.68 8.82 0.66
N VAL A 20 11.82 8.13 1.39
CA VAL A 20 10.36 8.21 1.24
C VAL A 20 9.75 8.79 2.51
N ASN A 21 9.33 10.05 2.43
CA ASN A 21 8.56 10.72 3.48
C ASN A 21 7.30 11.30 2.86
N GLY A 22 6.16 11.04 3.49
CA GLY A 22 4.87 11.53 3.02
C GLY A 22 4.62 12.97 3.47
N THR A 23 4.09 13.79 2.58
CA THR A 23 3.59 15.13 2.87
C THR A 23 2.11 15.21 2.58
N GLY A 24 1.46 16.33 2.89
CA GLY A 24 0.05 16.54 2.54
C GLY A 24 -0.18 16.55 1.02
N GLU A 25 0.77 17.04 0.25
CA GLU A 25 0.70 17.11 -1.22
C GLU A 25 1.09 15.78 -1.89
N LYS A 26 2.00 15.04 -1.27
CA LYS A 26 2.52 13.78 -1.77
C LYS A 26 2.60 12.77 -0.64
N PRO A 27 1.46 12.28 -0.13
CA PRO A 27 1.44 11.39 1.03
C PRO A 27 2.09 10.05 0.74
N ARG A 28 2.62 9.44 1.80
CA ARG A 28 3.25 8.14 1.73
C ARG A 28 2.18 7.05 1.75
N THR A 29 2.18 6.22 0.72
CA THR A 29 1.28 5.06 0.61
C THR A 29 2.07 3.82 0.98
N VAL A 30 1.81 3.27 2.16
CA VAL A 30 2.52 2.11 2.71
C VAL A 30 1.66 0.86 2.65
N VAL A 31 2.29 -0.26 2.28
CA VAL A 31 1.65 -1.57 2.16
C VAL A 31 2.07 -2.46 3.30
N PHE A 32 1.09 -3.16 3.88
CA PHE A 32 1.30 -4.25 4.83
C PHE A 32 0.63 -5.50 4.31
N ARG A 33 1.24 -6.64 4.50
CA ARG A 33 0.61 -7.91 4.14
C ARG A 33 0.81 -8.95 5.24
N SER A 34 -0.23 -9.77 5.45
CA SER A 34 -0.18 -10.99 6.23
C SER A 34 -0.34 -12.18 5.29
N ASN A 35 -0.40 -13.40 5.83
CA ASN A 35 -0.59 -14.60 5.02
C ASN A 35 -1.88 -14.57 4.20
N LYS A 36 -2.95 -14.00 4.76
CA LYS A 36 -4.29 -14.03 4.15
C LYS A 36 -4.77 -12.68 3.62
N GLN A 37 -4.22 -11.59 4.12
CA GLN A 37 -4.75 -10.26 3.85
C GLN A 37 -3.66 -9.29 3.41
N ILE A 38 -4.08 -8.25 2.70
CA ILE A 38 -3.21 -7.14 2.33
C ILE A 38 -3.88 -5.82 2.72
N TYR A 39 -3.09 -4.88 3.20
CA TYR A 39 -3.54 -3.58 3.73
C TYR A 39 -2.72 -2.47 3.09
N VAL A 40 -3.35 -1.33 2.89
CA VAL A 40 -2.66 -0.13 2.42
C VAL A 40 -3.16 1.09 3.19
N GLN A 41 -2.23 1.98 3.54
CA GLN A 41 -2.53 3.24 4.21
C GLN A 41 -1.86 4.38 3.48
N VAL A 42 -2.56 5.50 3.36
CA VAL A 42 -2.02 6.74 2.81
C VAL A 42 -1.83 7.72 3.96
N VAL A 43 -0.58 8.07 4.24
CA VAL A 43 -0.18 8.77 5.47
C VAL A 43 0.50 10.10 5.14
N ASP A 44 0.10 11.15 5.86
CA ASP A 44 0.82 12.41 5.92
C ASP A 44 1.79 12.33 7.10
N ASP A 45 3.07 12.13 6.82
CA ASP A 45 4.10 11.98 7.86
C ASP A 45 4.38 13.28 8.61
N GLU A 46 4.12 14.43 8.00
CA GLU A 46 4.31 15.74 8.66
C GLU A 46 3.31 15.95 9.78
N GLN A 47 2.06 15.50 9.58
CA GLN A 47 0.99 15.62 10.57
C GLN A 47 0.79 14.34 11.38
N GLY A 48 1.46 13.25 11.01
CA GLY A 48 1.27 11.94 11.63
C GLY A 48 -0.15 11.40 11.45
N LYS A 49 -0.79 11.68 10.33
CA LYS A 49 -2.21 11.40 10.11
C LYS A 49 -2.42 10.46 8.92
N THR A 50 -3.24 9.42 9.10
CA THR A 50 -3.69 8.56 8.02
C THR A 50 -4.84 9.24 7.27
N LEU A 51 -4.64 9.51 5.99
CA LEU A 51 -5.61 10.22 5.15
C LEU A 51 -6.68 9.29 4.59
N CYS A 52 -6.28 8.11 4.13
CA CYS A 52 -7.20 7.05 3.69
C CYS A 52 -6.51 5.69 3.81
N ALA A 53 -7.31 4.64 3.75
CA ALA A 53 -6.83 3.27 3.90
C ALA A 53 -7.75 2.31 3.14
N ALA A 54 -7.24 1.13 2.83
CA ALA A 54 -8.03 0.03 2.25
C ALA A 54 -7.40 -1.31 2.65
N ALA A 55 -8.21 -2.34 2.71
CA ALA A 55 -7.77 -3.68 3.07
C ALA A 55 -8.63 -4.74 2.38
N SER A 56 -8.06 -5.92 2.11
CA SER A 56 -8.80 -7.02 1.49
C SER A 56 -9.92 -7.57 2.39
N ASN A 57 -9.83 -7.37 3.71
CA ASN A 57 -10.87 -7.74 4.68
C ASN A 57 -11.79 -6.57 5.08
N ASP A 58 -11.66 -5.42 4.43
CA ASP A 58 -12.55 -4.28 4.60
C ASP A 58 -13.98 -4.68 4.22
N LYS A 59 -14.98 -4.22 4.96
CA LYS A 59 -16.39 -4.56 4.73
C LYS A 59 -16.84 -4.32 3.30
N GLU A 60 -16.39 -3.23 2.70
CA GLU A 60 -16.75 -2.86 1.32
C GLU A 60 -16.04 -3.73 0.28
N LEU A 61 -14.89 -4.30 0.61
CA LEU A 61 -14.03 -5.02 -0.33
C LEU A 61 -14.04 -6.54 -0.13
N ALA A 62 -14.42 -7.02 1.05
CA ALA A 62 -14.36 -8.45 1.37
C ALA A 62 -15.14 -9.33 0.38
N ALA A 63 -16.32 -8.90 -0.05
CA ALA A 63 -17.11 -9.62 -1.03
C ALA A 63 -16.41 -9.70 -2.40
N GLN A 64 -15.73 -8.65 -2.82
CA GLN A 64 -14.97 -8.62 -4.08
C GLN A 64 -13.71 -9.46 -4.02
N CYS A 65 -13.13 -9.62 -2.83
CA CYS A 65 -11.91 -10.42 -2.61
C CYS A 65 -12.19 -11.90 -2.37
N LYS A 66 -13.43 -12.26 -2.05
CA LYS A 66 -13.82 -13.64 -1.75
C LYS A 66 -13.57 -14.55 -2.95
N GLY A 67 -12.87 -15.66 -2.72
CA GLY A 67 -12.55 -16.64 -3.76
C GLY A 67 -11.39 -16.21 -4.67
N LYS A 68 -10.79 -15.04 -4.46
CA LYS A 68 -9.65 -14.58 -5.25
C LYS A 68 -8.33 -14.95 -4.58
N ASN A 69 -7.31 -15.18 -5.40
CA ASN A 69 -5.95 -15.38 -4.88
C ASN A 69 -5.38 -14.05 -4.35
N GLY A 70 -4.19 -14.11 -3.72
CA GLY A 70 -3.57 -12.93 -3.12
C GLY A 70 -3.25 -11.82 -4.12
N ILE A 71 -2.89 -12.16 -5.35
CA ILE A 71 -2.57 -11.18 -6.41
C ILE A 71 -3.84 -10.47 -6.88
N GLU A 72 -4.91 -11.21 -7.11
CA GLU A 72 -6.20 -10.65 -7.53
C GLU A 72 -6.83 -9.77 -6.43
N ALA A 73 -6.76 -10.22 -5.17
CA ALA A 73 -7.24 -9.44 -4.03
C ALA A 73 -6.43 -8.14 -3.87
N ALA A 74 -5.12 -8.18 -4.08
CA ALA A 74 -4.27 -6.99 -4.05
C ALA A 74 -4.66 -5.98 -5.14
N ALA A 75 -5.03 -6.45 -6.32
CA ALA A 75 -5.53 -5.58 -7.39
C ALA A 75 -6.83 -4.87 -6.99
N VAL A 76 -7.76 -5.57 -6.33
CA VAL A 76 -8.99 -4.98 -5.81
C VAL A 76 -8.67 -3.88 -4.79
N VAL A 77 -7.75 -4.15 -3.87
CA VAL A 77 -7.34 -3.17 -2.86
C VAL A 77 -6.66 -1.96 -3.49
N GLY A 78 -5.79 -2.17 -4.48
CA GLY A 78 -5.12 -1.07 -5.21
C GLY A 78 -6.11 -0.16 -5.92
N LYS A 79 -7.09 -0.73 -6.59
CA LYS A 79 -8.16 0.03 -7.23
C LYS A 79 -8.98 0.84 -6.21
N ALA A 80 -9.33 0.21 -5.10
CA ALA A 80 -10.09 0.85 -4.04
C ALA A 80 -9.35 2.03 -3.41
N ILE A 81 -8.05 1.89 -3.14
CA ILE A 81 -7.27 3.00 -2.57
C ILE A 81 -7.15 4.16 -3.55
N ALA A 82 -7.03 3.89 -4.85
CA ALA A 82 -7.02 4.93 -5.87
C ALA A 82 -8.34 5.71 -5.89
N GLU A 83 -9.47 5.03 -5.81
CA GLU A 83 -10.79 5.67 -5.76
C GLU A 83 -10.97 6.51 -4.49
N ARG A 84 -10.53 5.99 -3.35
CA ARG A 84 -10.61 6.69 -2.05
C ARG A 84 -9.71 7.93 -2.02
N CYS A 85 -8.52 7.84 -2.62
CA CYS A 85 -7.63 8.99 -2.77
C CYS A 85 -8.24 10.08 -3.66
N LYS A 86 -8.82 9.69 -4.79
CA LYS A 86 -9.51 10.65 -5.68
C LYS A 86 -10.63 11.38 -4.97
N ALA A 87 -11.43 10.69 -4.17
CA ALA A 87 -12.51 11.28 -3.40
C ALA A 87 -12.01 12.36 -2.42
N LYS A 88 -10.74 12.28 -2.00
CA LYS A 88 -10.12 13.27 -1.12
C LYS A 88 -9.20 14.26 -1.85
N GLY A 89 -9.18 14.21 -3.18
CA GLY A 89 -8.35 15.10 -3.99
C GLY A 89 -6.87 14.74 -4.02
N ILE A 90 -6.52 13.52 -3.62
CA ILE A 90 -5.14 13.03 -3.65
C ILE A 90 -4.89 12.33 -4.98
N THR A 91 -3.92 12.82 -5.75
CA THR A 91 -3.57 12.23 -7.05
C THR A 91 -2.13 11.75 -7.12
N THR A 92 -1.22 12.40 -6.42
CA THR A 92 0.22 12.07 -6.39
C THR A 92 0.59 11.51 -5.02
N ILE A 93 1.31 10.40 -5.01
CA ILE A 93 1.74 9.73 -3.78
C ILE A 93 3.20 9.32 -3.87
N CYS A 94 3.80 9.00 -2.71
CA CYS A 94 5.07 8.28 -2.61
C CYS A 94 4.74 6.84 -2.25
N PHE A 95 5.19 5.88 -3.04
CA PHE A 95 4.92 4.47 -2.75
C PHE A 95 5.99 3.91 -1.81
N ASP A 96 5.55 3.39 -0.66
CA ASP A 96 6.40 2.70 0.32
C ASP A 96 5.98 1.22 0.35
N ARG A 97 6.82 0.36 -0.21
CA ARG A 97 6.56 -1.08 -0.26
C ARG A 97 6.67 -1.79 1.10
N GLY A 98 6.94 -1.05 2.19
CA GLY A 98 6.96 -1.60 3.54
C GLY A 98 8.07 -2.60 3.83
N GLY A 99 9.16 -2.56 3.04
CA GLY A 99 10.25 -3.53 3.14
C GLY A 99 10.00 -4.86 2.43
N TYR A 100 8.83 -5.04 1.81
CA TYR A 100 8.53 -6.20 0.96
C TYR A 100 9.19 -6.03 -0.40
N LEU A 101 9.43 -7.13 -1.12
CA LEU A 101 9.88 -7.06 -2.50
C LEU A 101 8.77 -6.50 -3.40
N PHE A 102 9.15 -5.70 -4.38
CA PHE A 102 8.20 -5.18 -5.38
C PHE A 102 7.86 -6.26 -6.40
N HIS A 103 7.08 -7.25 -5.93
CA HIS A 103 6.73 -8.45 -6.68
C HIS A 103 5.41 -9.04 -6.16
N GLY A 104 4.73 -9.83 -6.97
CA GLY A 104 3.51 -10.52 -6.58
C GLY A 104 2.42 -9.56 -6.12
N ARG A 105 1.93 -9.74 -4.90
CA ARG A 105 0.82 -8.95 -4.33
C ARG A 105 1.13 -7.44 -4.26
N VAL A 106 2.34 -7.08 -3.87
CA VAL A 106 2.72 -5.66 -3.73
C VAL A 106 2.73 -4.98 -5.10
N LYS A 107 3.30 -5.63 -6.10
CA LYS A 107 3.31 -5.12 -7.48
C LYS A 107 1.90 -5.03 -8.04
N SER A 108 1.06 -6.03 -7.83
CA SER A 108 -0.33 -6.05 -8.28
C SER A 108 -1.13 -4.88 -7.70
N LEU A 109 -0.96 -4.60 -6.42
CA LEU A 109 -1.60 -3.46 -5.76
C LEU A 109 -1.13 -2.14 -6.38
N ALA A 110 0.18 -1.98 -6.57
CA ALA A 110 0.75 -0.76 -7.15
C ALA A 110 0.27 -0.53 -8.57
N ASP A 111 0.27 -1.57 -9.42
CA ASP A 111 -0.19 -1.47 -10.80
C ASP A 111 -1.67 -1.09 -10.87
N ALA A 112 -2.51 -1.70 -10.03
CA ALA A 112 -3.93 -1.38 -9.96
C ALA A 112 -4.17 0.06 -9.48
N ALA A 113 -3.39 0.55 -8.53
CA ALA A 113 -3.48 1.92 -8.06
C ALA A 113 -3.10 2.92 -9.17
N ARG A 114 -2.07 2.61 -9.96
CA ARG A 114 -1.67 3.43 -11.12
C ARG A 114 -2.76 3.46 -12.18
N GLU A 115 -3.34 2.31 -12.50
CA GLU A 115 -4.47 2.21 -13.44
C GLU A 115 -5.68 3.01 -12.94
N GLY A 116 -5.88 3.09 -11.64
CA GLY A 116 -6.91 3.89 -11.01
C GLY A 116 -6.65 5.39 -11.01
N GLY A 117 -5.49 5.83 -11.47
CA GLY A 117 -5.16 7.24 -11.66
C GLY A 117 -4.17 7.84 -10.66
N LEU A 118 -3.64 7.07 -9.72
CA LEU A 118 -2.58 7.56 -8.83
C LEU A 118 -1.25 7.69 -9.59
N VAL A 119 -0.54 8.76 -9.31
CA VAL A 119 0.75 9.08 -9.93
C VAL A 119 1.88 8.81 -8.95
N PHE A 120 2.75 7.91 -9.32
CA PHE A 120 3.95 7.60 -8.54
C PHE A 120 4.95 6.75 -9.32
#